data_89d7fd010cbaa286c8aed2dc15384968
#
_entry.id   89d7fd010cbaa286c8aed2dc15384968
#
_cell.length_a   1.000
_cell.length_b   1.000
_cell.length_c   1.000
_cell.angle_alpha   90.00
_cell.angle_beta   90.00
_cell.angle_gamma   90.00
#
_symmetry.space_group_name_H-M   'P 1'
#
loop_
_entity.id
_entity.type
_entity.pdbx_description
1 polymer ?
#
loop_
_entity_poly.entity_id
_entity_poly.type
_entity_poly.pdbx_seq_one_letter_code
_entity_poly.pdbx_strand_id
1 'polypeptide(L)'
;MFEKWIFLCFAVIIWSSVDGQNYYSRSAKISFYSDAPLEKIEAHNYSASSILDIESGQLEFAVLIKGFRFKKALMQQHFNESYMESDKFPKAVFRGSFDPSQIQQSTPEDTIKVSGDITIKGISKPIELKGILSSNGDGLKGTASFELDIADFGIKIPKVVRDNIADTVLITVEAPYEAFEPK
;
A
#
# COMPACT_ATOMS: atom_id res chain seq x y z
N MET A 1 74.79 -11.05 0.06
CA MET A 1 73.83 -10.54 -0.95
C MET A 1 72.48 -11.14 -0.61
N PHE A 2 71.66 -10.41 0.19
CA PHE A 2 70.37 -10.92 0.69
C PHE A 2 69.28 -10.30 -0.16
N GLU A 3 68.59 -11.10 -0.99
CA GLU A 3 67.42 -10.68 -1.72
C GLU A 3 66.23 -10.72 -0.79
N LYS A 4 65.56 -9.53 -0.57
CA LYS A 4 64.34 -9.37 0.18
C LYS A 4 63.19 -9.61 -0.78
N TRP A 5 62.46 -10.72 -0.58
CA TRP A 5 61.19 -10.98 -1.22
C TRP A 5 60.10 -10.20 -0.49
N ILE A 6 59.57 -9.16 -1.14
CA ILE A 6 58.39 -8.42 -0.67
C ILE A 6 57.14 -9.15 -1.17
N PHE A 7 56.47 -9.89 -0.26
CA PHE A 7 55.12 -10.42 -0.53
C PHE A 7 54.14 -9.27 -0.47
N LEU A 8 53.67 -8.84 -1.63
CA LEU A 8 52.54 -7.88 -1.75
C LEU A 8 51.24 -8.65 -1.57
N CYS A 9 50.68 -8.63 -0.35
CA CYS A 9 49.34 -9.14 -0.09
C CYS A 9 48.29 -8.24 -0.79
N PHE A 10 47.81 -8.70 -1.92
CA PHE A 10 46.66 -8.07 -2.61
C PHE A 10 45.37 -8.44 -1.85
N ALA A 11 44.92 -7.55 -0.97
CA ALA A 11 43.61 -7.69 -0.31
C ALA A 11 42.51 -7.49 -1.36
N VAL A 12 41.92 -8.59 -1.82
CA VAL A 12 40.70 -8.56 -2.64
C VAL A 12 39.57 -8.17 -1.74
N ILE A 13 39.14 -6.90 -1.80
CA ILE A 13 37.92 -6.42 -1.18
C ILE A 13 36.74 -6.95 -2.04
N ILE A 14 36.14 -8.04 -1.59
CA ILE A 14 34.90 -8.54 -2.16
C ILE A 14 33.81 -7.56 -1.71
N TRP A 15 33.40 -6.66 -2.58
CA TRP A 15 32.16 -5.92 -2.42
C TRP A 15 31.02 -6.91 -2.59
N SER A 16 30.48 -7.37 -1.47
CA SER A 16 29.17 -8.03 -1.48
C SER A 16 28.15 -6.96 -1.81
N SER A 17 27.62 -6.98 -3.04
CA SER A 17 26.40 -6.26 -3.37
C SER A 17 25.30 -6.87 -2.50
N VAL A 18 24.85 -6.14 -1.50
CA VAL A 18 23.62 -6.46 -0.81
C VAL A 18 22.51 -6.03 -1.79
N ASP A 19 22.04 -6.97 -2.60
CA ASP A 19 20.87 -6.77 -3.43
C ASP A 19 19.65 -6.77 -2.47
N GLY A 20 19.21 -5.58 -2.07
CA GLY A 20 17.98 -5.40 -1.30
C GLY A 20 16.83 -6.07 -2.03
N GLN A 21 16.12 -6.96 -1.35
CA GLN A 21 15.03 -7.72 -1.95
C GLN A 21 13.77 -6.83 -2.04
N ASN A 22 13.70 -6.08 -3.15
CA ASN A 22 12.58 -5.21 -3.47
C ASN A 22 11.47 -6.00 -4.14
N TYR A 23 10.25 -5.74 -3.73
CA TYR A 23 9.05 -6.31 -4.31
C TYR A 23 8.17 -5.21 -4.88
N TYR A 24 7.44 -5.53 -5.94
CA TYR A 24 6.46 -4.62 -6.51
C TYR A 24 5.14 -5.33 -6.80
N SER A 25 4.05 -4.56 -6.82
CA SER A 25 2.75 -4.99 -7.30
C SER A 25 2.20 -3.93 -8.27
N ARG A 26 1.63 -4.37 -9.39
CA ARG A 26 0.92 -3.51 -10.36
C ARG A 26 -0.56 -3.84 -10.46
N SER A 27 -0.99 -4.84 -9.73
CA SER A 27 -2.35 -5.39 -9.75
C SER A 27 -2.94 -5.50 -8.34
N ALA A 28 -2.46 -4.64 -7.42
CA ALA A 28 -3.03 -4.61 -6.08
C ALA A 28 -4.51 -4.20 -6.16
N LYS A 29 -5.34 -4.93 -5.42
CA LYS A 29 -6.76 -4.65 -5.27
C LYS A 29 -6.96 -3.80 -4.02
N ILE A 30 -7.64 -2.67 -4.18
CA ILE A 30 -8.11 -1.85 -3.07
C ILE A 30 -9.62 -1.75 -3.20
N SER A 31 -10.33 -2.06 -2.10
CA SER A 31 -11.77 -1.93 -2.03
C SER A 31 -12.15 -1.05 -0.86
N PHE A 32 -13.25 -0.35 -0.96
CA PHE A 32 -13.87 0.28 0.20
C PHE A 32 -15.33 -0.12 0.31
N TYR A 33 -15.79 -0.15 1.55
CA TYR A 33 -17.15 -0.49 1.91
C TYR A 33 -17.71 0.56 2.88
N SER A 34 -18.86 1.15 2.53
CA SER A 34 -19.62 2.08 3.34
C SER A 34 -20.93 1.40 3.74
N ASP A 35 -21.13 1.17 5.04
CA ASP A 35 -22.33 0.54 5.59
C ASP A 35 -23.21 1.60 6.25
N ALA A 36 -24.09 2.22 5.46
CA ALA A 36 -25.02 3.23 5.94
C ALA A 36 -26.42 2.64 6.13
N PRO A 37 -27.30 3.29 6.94
CA PRO A 37 -28.64 2.77 7.26
C PRO A 37 -29.50 2.46 6.04
N LEU A 38 -29.45 3.29 4.99
CA LEU A 38 -30.29 3.13 3.80
C LEU A 38 -29.57 2.47 2.62
N GLU A 39 -28.24 2.52 2.57
CA GLU A 39 -27.50 2.00 1.42
C GLU A 39 -26.14 1.42 1.83
N LYS A 40 -25.78 0.31 1.19
CA LYS A 40 -24.45 -0.29 1.25
C LYS A 40 -23.72 0.01 -0.05
N ILE A 41 -22.61 0.73 0.06
CA ILE A 41 -21.80 1.12 -1.09
C ILE A 41 -20.49 0.35 -1.05
N GLU A 42 -20.18 -0.28 -2.16
CA GLU A 42 -18.93 -0.99 -2.36
C GLU A 42 -18.30 -0.58 -3.69
N ALA A 43 -16.99 -0.35 -3.68
CA ALA A 43 -16.24 -0.09 -4.89
C ALA A 43 -14.86 -0.76 -4.84
N HIS A 44 -14.36 -1.16 -6.01
CA HIS A 44 -13.11 -1.88 -6.17
C HIS A 44 -12.21 -1.19 -7.19
N ASN A 45 -10.91 -1.18 -6.89
CA ASN A 45 -9.86 -0.84 -7.84
C ASN A 45 -8.90 -2.03 -7.92
N TYR A 46 -8.58 -2.49 -9.14
CA TYR A 46 -7.73 -3.65 -9.41
C TYR A 46 -6.38 -3.27 -10.02
N SER A 47 -6.03 -1.99 -9.99
CA SER A 47 -4.84 -1.45 -10.65
C SER A 47 -4.02 -0.55 -9.73
N ALA A 48 -4.13 -0.73 -8.43
CA ALA A 48 -3.24 -0.06 -7.51
C ALA A 48 -1.81 -0.60 -7.66
N SER A 49 -0.84 0.27 -7.46
CA SER A 49 0.58 -0.11 -7.47
C SER A 49 1.15 -0.03 -6.06
N SER A 50 2.11 -0.90 -5.77
CA SER A 50 2.83 -0.89 -4.51
C SER A 50 4.30 -1.27 -4.72
N ILE A 51 5.15 -0.70 -3.87
CA ILE A 51 6.56 -1.09 -3.72
C ILE A 51 6.76 -1.45 -2.25
N LEU A 52 7.43 -2.57 -2.02
CA LEU A 52 7.74 -3.09 -0.70
C LEU A 52 9.22 -3.47 -0.66
N ASP A 53 9.96 -2.86 0.23
CA ASP A 53 11.33 -3.24 0.58
C ASP A 53 11.30 -3.94 1.93
N ILE A 54 11.54 -5.24 1.94
CA ILE A 54 11.48 -6.04 3.17
C ILE A 54 12.72 -5.89 4.06
N GLU A 55 13.83 -5.40 3.52
CA GLU A 55 15.05 -5.18 4.30
C GLU A 55 15.01 -3.87 5.07
N SER A 56 14.57 -2.80 4.41
CA SER A 56 14.39 -1.49 5.06
C SER A 56 13.05 -1.32 5.74
N GLY A 57 12.07 -2.19 5.43
CA GLY A 57 10.70 -2.08 5.90
C GLY A 57 9.89 -0.97 5.23
N GLN A 58 10.38 -0.38 4.14
CA GLN A 58 9.68 0.70 3.44
C GLN A 58 8.54 0.18 2.58
N LEU A 59 7.40 0.87 2.61
CA LEU A 59 6.19 0.49 1.90
C LEU A 59 5.51 1.72 1.29
N GLU A 60 5.24 1.66 -0.01
CA GLU A 60 4.46 2.69 -0.71
C GLU A 60 3.32 2.05 -1.50
N PHE A 61 2.13 2.68 -1.44
CA PHE A 61 0.98 2.39 -2.28
C PHE A 61 0.54 3.63 -3.03
N ALA A 62 0.11 3.44 -4.27
CA ALA A 62 -0.55 4.47 -5.06
C ALA A 62 -1.75 3.89 -5.80
N VAL A 63 -2.89 4.59 -5.75
CA VAL A 63 -4.12 4.20 -6.43
C VAL A 63 -4.72 5.39 -7.19
N LEU A 64 -5.10 5.15 -8.46
CA LEU A 64 -5.82 6.14 -9.25
C LEU A 64 -7.29 6.17 -8.82
N ILE A 65 -7.80 7.34 -8.44
CA ILE A 65 -9.17 7.51 -7.97
C ILE A 65 -10.19 7.12 -9.03
N LYS A 66 -9.97 7.51 -10.28
CA LYS A 66 -10.84 7.13 -11.42
C LYS A 66 -10.83 5.63 -11.74
N GLY A 67 -9.91 4.87 -11.14
CA GLY A 67 -9.84 3.41 -11.28
C GLY A 67 -10.87 2.64 -10.44
N PHE A 68 -11.52 3.27 -9.46
CA PHE A 68 -12.56 2.62 -8.68
C PHE A 68 -13.81 2.34 -9.53
N ARG A 69 -14.34 1.12 -9.39
CA ARG A 69 -15.52 0.62 -10.10
C ARG A 69 -16.66 0.39 -9.13
N PHE A 70 -17.82 0.92 -9.45
CA PHE A 70 -19.07 0.82 -8.68
C PHE A 70 -20.10 0.00 -9.45
N LYS A 71 -21.05 -0.60 -8.73
CA LYS A 71 -22.20 -1.27 -9.35
C LYS A 71 -23.10 -0.31 -10.13
N LYS A 72 -23.25 0.94 -9.65
CA LYS A 72 -24.09 1.97 -10.25
C LYS A 72 -23.23 3.08 -10.87
N ALA A 73 -23.40 3.35 -12.15
CA ALA A 73 -22.64 4.37 -12.87
C ALA A 73 -22.78 5.78 -12.24
N LEU A 74 -23.98 6.13 -11.77
CA LEU A 74 -24.24 7.42 -11.12
C LEU A 74 -23.44 7.55 -9.80
N MET A 75 -23.30 6.47 -9.02
CA MET A 75 -22.45 6.49 -7.82
C MET A 75 -20.99 6.73 -8.19
N GLN A 76 -20.49 6.07 -9.23
CA GLN A 76 -19.11 6.26 -9.71
C GLN A 76 -18.89 7.71 -10.17
N GLN A 77 -19.87 8.30 -10.85
CA GLN A 77 -19.79 9.70 -11.25
C GLN A 77 -19.74 10.63 -10.03
N HIS A 78 -20.67 10.50 -9.08
CA HIS A 78 -20.65 11.32 -7.85
C HIS A 78 -19.39 11.13 -7.03
N PHE A 79 -18.89 9.90 -6.92
CA PHE A 79 -17.61 9.63 -6.26
C PHE A 79 -16.46 10.42 -6.90
N ASN A 80 -16.35 10.39 -8.20
CA ASN A 80 -15.28 11.08 -8.90
C ASN A 80 -15.42 12.61 -8.87
N GLU A 81 -16.64 13.13 -9.13
CA GLU A 81 -16.84 14.56 -9.33
C GLU A 81 -17.10 15.32 -8.02
N SER A 82 -17.98 14.76 -7.16
CA SER A 82 -18.49 15.48 -5.98
C SER A 82 -17.67 15.19 -4.72
N TYR A 83 -17.26 13.93 -4.51
CA TYR A 83 -16.60 13.52 -3.28
C TYR A 83 -15.08 13.60 -3.39
N MET A 84 -14.49 12.98 -4.40
CA MET A 84 -13.04 12.85 -4.53
C MET A 84 -12.42 13.97 -5.36
N GLU A 85 -13.20 14.68 -6.19
CA GLU A 85 -12.68 15.69 -7.13
C GLU A 85 -11.50 15.12 -7.94
N SER A 86 -11.70 13.94 -8.56
CA SER A 86 -10.61 13.11 -9.09
C SER A 86 -9.84 13.74 -10.25
N ASP A 87 -10.35 14.79 -10.88
CA ASP A 87 -9.62 15.60 -11.86
C ASP A 87 -8.55 16.46 -11.19
N LYS A 88 -8.82 16.96 -9.99
CA LYS A 88 -7.90 17.77 -9.21
C LYS A 88 -6.98 16.92 -8.33
N PHE A 89 -7.52 15.81 -7.78
CA PHE A 89 -6.81 14.89 -6.91
C PHE A 89 -6.85 13.47 -7.49
N PRO A 90 -6.05 13.19 -8.53
CA PRO A 90 -6.17 11.95 -9.31
C PRO A 90 -5.73 10.69 -8.58
N LYS A 91 -4.96 10.82 -7.48
CA LYS A 91 -4.39 9.68 -6.75
C LYS A 91 -4.63 9.81 -5.25
N ALA A 92 -4.77 8.64 -4.58
CA ALA A 92 -4.45 8.49 -3.17
C ALA A 92 -3.11 7.75 -3.05
N VAL A 93 -2.33 8.09 -2.02
CA VAL A 93 -0.98 7.54 -1.78
C VAL A 93 -0.84 7.22 -0.31
N PHE A 94 -0.22 6.10 0.00
CA PHE A 94 0.29 5.77 1.33
C PHE A 94 1.80 5.62 1.26
N ARG A 95 2.51 6.19 2.23
CA ARG A 95 3.94 6.00 2.46
C ARG A 95 4.16 5.68 3.92
N GLY A 96 4.77 4.55 4.18
CA GLY A 96 4.99 4.11 5.54
C GLY A 96 6.10 3.09 5.64
N SER A 97 6.25 2.56 6.84
CA SER A 97 7.25 1.56 7.15
C SER A 97 6.76 0.61 8.24
N PHE A 98 7.43 -0.51 8.35
CA PHE A 98 7.31 -1.48 9.42
C PHE A 98 8.72 -1.90 9.88
N ASP A 99 8.82 -2.51 11.05
CA ASP A 99 10.07 -3.08 11.53
C ASP A 99 10.33 -4.43 10.83
N PRO A 100 11.41 -4.57 10.03
CA PRO A 100 11.75 -5.83 9.34
C PRO A 100 11.87 -7.04 10.26
N SER A 101 12.19 -6.85 11.53
CA SER A 101 12.29 -7.94 12.51
C SER A 101 10.95 -8.66 12.79
N GLN A 102 9.82 -8.08 12.36
CA GLN A 102 8.51 -8.71 12.44
C GLN A 102 8.29 -9.81 11.39
N ILE A 103 9.15 -9.88 10.35
CA ILE A 103 9.10 -10.93 9.33
C ILE A 103 9.89 -12.14 9.83
N GLN A 104 9.19 -13.27 9.99
CA GLN A 104 9.77 -14.52 10.42
C GLN A 104 9.80 -15.48 9.21
N GLN A 105 10.99 -15.75 8.68
CA GLN A 105 11.14 -16.64 7.51
C GLN A 105 10.63 -18.08 7.71
N SER A 106 10.30 -18.45 8.94
CA SER A 106 9.84 -19.79 9.32
C SER A 106 8.31 -19.95 9.33
N THR A 107 7.55 -18.86 9.18
CA THR A 107 6.09 -18.87 9.20
C THR A 107 5.53 -18.58 7.81
N PRO A 108 4.41 -19.23 7.41
CA PRO A 108 3.77 -18.94 6.13
C PRO A 108 3.08 -17.57 6.11
N GLU A 109 2.80 -16.99 7.28
CA GLU A 109 2.14 -15.70 7.44
C GLU A 109 2.75 -14.92 8.60
N ASP A 110 3.09 -13.67 8.37
CA ASP A 110 3.58 -12.74 9.37
C ASP A 110 2.61 -11.57 9.52
N THR A 111 2.27 -11.25 10.78
CA THR A 111 1.53 -10.03 11.09
C THR A 111 2.52 -8.90 11.35
N ILE A 112 2.46 -7.86 10.53
CA ILE A 112 3.31 -6.67 10.65
C ILE A 112 2.49 -5.46 11.11
N LYS A 113 3.10 -4.63 11.95
CA LYS A 113 2.56 -3.31 12.31
C LYS A 113 3.17 -2.29 11.37
N VAL A 114 2.32 -1.64 10.58
CA VAL A 114 2.70 -0.63 9.60
C VAL A 114 2.28 0.74 10.10
N SER A 115 3.17 1.71 10.04
CA SER A 115 2.87 3.12 10.35
C SER A 115 3.35 4.02 9.21
N GLY A 116 2.61 5.08 8.93
CA GLY A 116 2.93 6.01 7.85
C GLY A 116 1.85 7.04 7.63
N ASP A 117 1.95 7.75 6.52
CA ASP A 117 1.02 8.79 6.12
C ASP A 117 0.18 8.35 4.92
N ILE A 118 -1.14 8.48 5.04
CA ILE A 118 -2.06 8.33 3.92
C ILE A 118 -2.51 9.69 3.41
N THR A 119 -2.38 9.92 2.12
CA THR A 119 -2.81 11.16 1.45
C THR A 119 -4.00 10.87 0.56
N ILE A 120 -5.14 11.47 0.87
CA ILE A 120 -6.38 11.38 0.11
C ILE A 120 -6.88 12.81 -0.13
N LYS A 121 -7.31 13.12 -1.36
CA LYS A 121 -7.83 14.44 -1.74
C LYS A 121 -6.91 15.61 -1.33
N GLY A 122 -5.58 15.40 -1.37
CA GLY A 122 -4.56 16.37 -1.00
C GLY A 122 -4.35 16.59 0.50
N ILE A 123 -5.06 15.85 1.35
CA ILE A 123 -4.90 15.89 2.82
C ILE A 123 -4.13 14.65 3.25
N SER A 124 -3.06 14.85 4.03
CA SER A 124 -2.23 13.79 4.58
C SER A 124 -2.53 13.58 6.06
N LYS A 125 -2.67 12.32 6.47
CA LYS A 125 -2.95 11.92 7.86
C LYS A 125 -2.06 10.75 8.24
N PRO A 126 -1.49 10.75 9.46
CA PRO A 126 -0.80 9.57 9.99
C PRO A 126 -1.79 8.45 10.28
N ILE A 127 -1.39 7.22 9.99
CA ILE A 127 -2.17 6.01 10.24
C ILE A 127 -1.26 4.88 10.73
N GLU A 128 -1.76 4.11 11.68
CA GLU A 128 -1.18 2.84 12.09
C GLU A 128 -2.17 1.73 11.79
N LEU A 129 -1.70 0.65 11.18
CA LEU A 129 -2.53 -0.50 10.83
C LEU A 129 -1.75 -1.81 10.98
N LYS A 130 -2.48 -2.92 11.01
CA LYS A 130 -1.90 -4.26 10.92
C LYS A 130 -2.03 -4.76 9.49
N GLY A 131 -0.92 -5.24 8.94
CA GLY A 131 -0.87 -5.97 7.70
C GLY A 131 -0.50 -7.42 7.92
N ILE A 132 -0.82 -8.27 6.97
CA ILE A 132 -0.38 -9.66 6.92
C ILE A 132 0.45 -9.82 5.65
N LEU A 133 1.66 -10.33 5.80
CA LEU A 133 2.50 -10.78 4.69
C LEU A 133 2.47 -12.30 4.67
N SER A 134 2.06 -12.88 3.56
CA SER A 134 2.03 -14.33 3.38
C SER A 134 2.87 -14.75 2.18
N SER A 135 3.66 -15.82 2.36
CA SER A 135 4.43 -16.46 1.29
C SER A 135 3.72 -17.74 0.85
N ASN A 136 3.51 -17.92 -0.44
CA ASN A 136 2.86 -19.10 -1.04
C ASN A 136 3.76 -19.81 -2.07
N GLY A 137 5.04 -19.93 -1.75
CA GLY A 137 6.04 -20.62 -2.56
C GLY A 137 6.70 -19.72 -3.60
N ASP A 138 5.96 -19.27 -4.60
CA ASP A 138 6.54 -18.48 -5.72
C ASP A 138 6.31 -16.96 -5.60
N GLY A 139 5.61 -16.50 -4.54
CA GLY A 139 5.29 -15.08 -4.39
C GLY A 139 5.02 -14.64 -2.96
N LEU A 140 4.97 -13.35 -2.78
CA LEU A 140 4.61 -12.69 -1.53
C LEU A 140 3.25 -12.00 -1.73
N LYS A 141 2.35 -12.11 -0.76
CA LYS A 141 1.06 -11.42 -0.75
C LYS A 141 0.93 -10.58 0.51
N GLY A 142 0.64 -9.29 0.32
CA GLY A 142 0.27 -8.39 1.41
C GLY A 142 -1.23 -8.20 1.48
N THR A 143 -1.80 -8.25 2.70
CA THR A 143 -3.20 -7.91 2.95
C THR A 143 -3.34 -6.99 4.14
N ALA A 144 -4.33 -6.10 4.10
CA ALA A 144 -4.68 -5.25 5.23
C ALA A 144 -6.17 -4.90 5.20
N SER A 145 -6.72 -4.62 6.39
CA SER A 145 -8.08 -4.11 6.53
C SER A 145 -8.12 -3.09 7.66
N PHE A 146 -8.66 -1.91 7.40
CA PHE A 146 -8.70 -0.80 8.34
C PHE A 146 -9.83 0.16 8.02
N GLU A 147 -10.22 0.96 9.00
CA GLU A 147 -11.27 1.96 8.86
C GLU A 147 -10.67 3.36 8.65
N LEU A 148 -11.36 4.18 7.86
CA LEU A 148 -11.05 5.59 7.64
C LEU A 148 -12.30 6.44 7.87
N ASP A 149 -12.15 7.54 8.63
CA ASP A 149 -13.14 8.60 8.68
C ASP A 149 -12.96 9.52 7.45
N ILE A 150 -14.00 9.60 6.61
CA ILE A 150 -13.92 10.36 5.37
C ILE A 150 -13.87 11.87 5.60
N ALA A 151 -14.37 12.36 6.74
CA ALA A 151 -14.32 13.77 7.10
C ALA A 151 -12.88 14.23 7.35
N ASP A 152 -11.98 13.36 7.81
CA ASP A 152 -10.55 13.62 7.98
C ASP A 152 -9.86 14.07 6.69
N PHE A 153 -10.39 13.67 5.54
CA PHE A 153 -9.90 14.00 4.21
C PHE A 153 -10.74 15.07 3.50
N GLY A 154 -11.53 15.82 4.26
CA GLY A 154 -12.34 16.91 3.72
C GLY A 154 -13.45 16.45 2.78
N ILE A 155 -13.85 15.17 2.83
CA ILE A 155 -14.97 14.63 2.08
C ILE A 155 -16.25 14.97 2.85
N LYS A 156 -17.11 15.80 2.25
CA LYS A 156 -18.34 16.27 2.88
C LYS A 156 -19.54 15.54 2.31
N ILE A 157 -20.33 14.91 3.19
CA ILE A 157 -21.60 14.28 2.81
C ILE A 157 -22.73 15.31 2.93
N PRO A 158 -23.46 15.62 1.83
CA PRO A 158 -24.63 16.48 1.88
C PRO A 158 -25.71 15.90 2.82
N LYS A 159 -26.39 16.76 3.56
CA LYS A 159 -27.41 16.34 4.54
C LYS A 159 -28.50 15.43 3.96
N VAL A 160 -28.88 15.65 2.70
CA VAL A 160 -29.93 14.91 2.00
C VAL A 160 -29.58 13.44 1.70
N VAL A 161 -28.29 13.07 1.74
CA VAL A 161 -27.81 11.70 1.49
C VAL A 161 -27.05 11.12 2.68
N ARG A 162 -27.18 11.74 3.86
CA ARG A 162 -26.40 11.33 5.04
C ARG A 162 -26.71 9.91 5.49
N ASP A 163 -27.94 9.45 5.30
CA ASP A 163 -28.36 8.11 5.65
C ASP A 163 -27.95 7.05 4.60
N ASN A 164 -27.37 7.50 3.47
CA ASN A 164 -26.90 6.63 2.38
C ASN A 164 -25.39 6.42 2.38
N ILE A 165 -24.61 7.24 3.11
CA ILE A 165 -23.14 7.18 3.10
C ILE A 165 -22.65 7.21 4.54
N ALA A 166 -21.88 6.22 4.94
CA ALA A 166 -21.30 6.16 6.29
C ALA A 166 -20.16 7.19 6.44
N ASP A 167 -20.05 7.79 7.62
CA ASP A 167 -18.94 8.70 7.97
C ASP A 167 -17.60 7.94 8.02
N THR A 168 -17.63 6.65 8.39
CA THR A 168 -16.46 5.75 8.41
C THR A 168 -16.59 4.68 7.34
N VAL A 169 -15.54 4.43 6.59
CA VAL A 169 -15.50 3.40 5.54
C VAL A 169 -14.43 2.36 5.86
N LEU A 170 -14.75 1.09 5.60
CA LEU A 170 -13.80 -0.01 5.68
C LEU A 170 -12.99 -0.09 4.40
N ILE A 171 -11.68 -0.03 4.50
CA ILE A 171 -10.73 -0.24 3.40
C ILE A 171 -10.16 -1.64 3.50
N THR A 172 -10.11 -2.35 2.38
CA THR A 172 -9.39 -3.62 2.25
C THR A 172 -8.36 -3.54 1.13
N VAL A 173 -7.18 -4.09 1.39
CA VAL A 173 -6.05 -4.11 0.46
C VAL A 173 -5.60 -5.55 0.27
N GLU A 174 -5.40 -5.95 -0.98
CA GLU A 174 -4.78 -7.22 -1.37
C GLU A 174 -3.72 -6.91 -2.43
N ALA A 175 -2.45 -7.17 -2.13
CA ALA A 175 -1.34 -6.90 -3.03
C ALA A 175 -0.54 -8.17 -3.29
N PRO A 176 -0.68 -8.80 -4.46
CA PRO A 176 0.27 -9.80 -4.91
C PRO A 176 1.58 -9.11 -5.30
N TYR A 177 2.70 -9.58 -4.76
CA TYR A 177 4.01 -9.02 -5.00
C TYR A 177 4.87 -9.97 -5.83
N GLU A 178 5.64 -9.39 -6.73
CA GLU A 178 6.68 -10.03 -7.52
C GLU A 178 8.03 -9.44 -7.09
N ALA A 179 9.07 -10.29 -7.03
CA ALA A 179 10.42 -9.82 -6.73
C ALA A 179 10.91 -8.92 -7.88
N PHE A 180 11.59 -7.84 -7.52
CA PHE A 180 12.21 -6.97 -8.51
C PHE A 180 13.53 -7.61 -8.96
N GLU A 181 13.60 -8.08 -10.20
CA GLU A 181 14.83 -8.54 -10.84
C GLU A 181 15.42 -7.35 -11.63
N PRO A 182 16.56 -6.79 -11.21
CA PRO A 182 17.26 -5.80 -12.01
C PRO A 182 17.74 -6.46 -13.31
N LYS A 183 17.45 -5.82 -14.44
CA LYS A 183 17.93 -6.25 -15.77
C LYS A 183 19.39 -5.88 -15.96
#